data_c22731c23236febb7093fddb27ec7c57
#
_entry.id   c22731c23236febb7093fddb27ec7c57
#
_cell.length_a   1.000
_cell.length_b   1.000
_cell.length_c   1.000
_cell.angle_alpha   90.00
_cell.angle_beta   90.00
_cell.angle_gamma   90.00
#
_symmetry.space_group_name_H-M   'P 1'
#
loop_
_entity.id
_entity.type
_entity.pdbx_description
1 polymer ?
#
loop_
_entity_poly.entity_id
_entity_poly.type
_entity_poly.pdbx_seq_one_letter_code
_entity_poly.pdbx_strand_id
1 'polypeptide(L)'
;GIFHPFSMPQTVVLEEAPFKIGFIQGYQTMDTLATIVYSAVIMKSIRHGRNLSQEEESSFLWKSSLIAVGLLACVYGALTYIGATFSGFETVGNTDLLSQIVRNLLGDFGNIILGLAVAGACLTTAIGLVATVGDYFEKILPFSYRTIVTVTCIAGFVFSNFGVQTIIQVAIPILVVLYPISMMLIFLNLLQKYMKNDMVYRIIIVLTTMFGLYQAYSL
;
A
#
# COMPACT_ATOMS: atom_id res chain seq x y z
N GLY A 1 -22.44 -4.22 -10.22
CA GLY A 1 -21.32 -3.63 -10.90
C GLY A 1 -20.74 -4.49 -12.02
N ILE A 2 -20.02 -5.58 -11.71
CA ILE A 2 -19.32 -6.40 -12.73
C ILE A 2 -20.30 -7.10 -13.67
N PHE A 3 -21.39 -7.65 -13.16
CA PHE A 3 -22.41 -8.39 -13.94
C PHE A 3 -23.48 -7.49 -14.56
N HIS A 4 -23.70 -6.31 -14.00
CA HIS A 4 -24.66 -5.31 -14.50
C HIS A 4 -24.01 -3.95 -14.49
N PRO A 5 -23.15 -3.62 -15.48
CA PRO A 5 -22.51 -2.31 -15.58
C PRO A 5 -23.58 -1.23 -15.89
N PHE A 6 -23.42 -0.06 -15.29
CA PHE A 6 -24.34 1.08 -15.52
C PHE A 6 -24.24 1.62 -16.94
N SER A 7 -23.06 1.54 -17.52
CA SER A 7 -22.79 1.90 -18.91
C SER A 7 -21.69 1.00 -19.45
N MET A 8 -21.57 0.91 -20.78
CA MET A 8 -20.36 0.32 -21.35
C MET A 8 -19.16 1.22 -21.00
N PRO A 9 -17.98 0.63 -20.72
CA PRO A 9 -16.78 1.40 -20.52
C PRO A 9 -16.59 2.38 -21.67
N GLN A 10 -16.53 3.68 -21.36
CA GLN A 10 -16.33 4.69 -22.38
C GLN A 10 -14.85 4.80 -22.71
N THR A 11 -14.54 4.89 -23.99
CA THR A 11 -13.22 5.30 -24.44
C THR A 11 -13.07 6.79 -24.24
N VAL A 12 -12.45 7.18 -23.13
CA VAL A 12 -12.06 8.57 -22.93
C VAL A 12 -10.83 8.83 -23.80
N VAL A 13 -10.88 9.86 -24.63
CA VAL A 13 -9.71 10.33 -25.38
C VAL A 13 -8.79 11.01 -24.37
N LEU A 14 -7.77 10.27 -23.90
CA LEU A 14 -6.75 10.80 -23.01
C LEU A 14 -5.72 11.53 -23.87
N GLU A 15 -5.30 12.73 -23.44
CA GLU A 15 -4.21 13.49 -24.07
C GLU A 15 -2.87 12.74 -23.98
N GLU A 16 -2.69 11.91 -22.95
CA GLU A 16 -1.52 11.05 -22.76
C GLU A 16 -1.87 9.57 -23.01
N ALA A 17 -0.83 8.76 -23.30
CA ALA A 17 -0.97 7.32 -23.50
C ALA A 17 -1.63 6.65 -22.27
N PRO A 18 -2.75 5.91 -22.42
CA PRO A 18 -3.49 5.31 -21.31
C PRO A 18 -2.63 4.44 -20.39
N PHE A 19 -1.66 3.74 -20.98
CA PHE A 19 -0.72 2.91 -20.23
C PHE A 19 0.16 3.73 -19.29
N LYS A 20 0.65 4.90 -19.74
CA LYS A 20 1.48 5.79 -18.91
C LYS A 20 0.69 6.28 -17.69
N ILE A 21 -0.55 6.71 -17.91
CA ILE A 21 -1.43 7.18 -16.81
C ILE A 21 -1.69 6.03 -15.84
N GLY A 22 -2.10 4.87 -16.32
CA GLY A 22 -2.37 3.70 -15.48
C GLY A 22 -1.13 3.25 -14.69
N PHE A 23 0.06 3.29 -15.29
CA PHE A 23 1.31 2.97 -14.61
C PHE A 23 1.64 3.96 -13.49
N ILE A 24 1.49 5.27 -13.74
CA ILE A 24 1.72 6.30 -12.72
C ILE A 24 0.71 6.17 -11.57
N GLN A 25 -0.56 5.95 -11.87
CA GLN A 25 -1.60 5.73 -10.85
C GLN A 25 -1.33 4.47 -10.03
N GLY A 26 -0.92 3.38 -10.68
CA GLY A 26 -0.51 2.16 -9.99
C GLY A 26 0.72 2.36 -9.09
N TYR A 27 1.69 3.15 -9.54
CA TYR A 27 2.85 3.54 -8.73
C TYR A 27 2.43 4.34 -7.48
N GLN A 28 1.45 5.21 -7.60
CA GLN A 28 0.95 6.07 -6.51
C GLN A 28 0.17 5.30 -5.44
N THR A 29 -0.21 4.03 -5.65
CA THR A 29 -0.84 3.21 -4.59
C THR A 29 0.08 2.96 -3.39
N MET A 30 1.40 3.06 -3.61
CA MET A 30 2.45 2.99 -2.57
C MET A 30 2.43 1.71 -1.72
N ASP A 31 1.90 0.61 -2.23
CA ASP A 31 1.75 -0.67 -1.54
C ASP A 31 3.10 -1.33 -1.18
N THR A 32 4.17 -0.97 -1.88
CA THR A 32 5.51 -1.56 -1.68
C THR A 32 6.06 -1.30 -0.29
N LEU A 33 5.84 -0.10 0.28
CA LEU A 33 6.30 0.21 1.64
C LEU A 33 5.61 -0.67 2.67
N ALA A 34 4.28 -0.85 2.55
CA ALA A 34 3.52 -1.74 3.40
C ALA A 34 4.05 -3.18 3.28
N THR A 35 4.32 -3.66 2.06
CA THR A 35 4.84 -5.00 1.81
C THR A 35 6.19 -5.22 2.50
N ILE A 36 7.12 -4.26 2.46
CA ILE A 36 8.41 -4.35 3.15
C ILE A 36 8.20 -4.49 4.67
N VAL A 37 7.34 -3.66 5.24
CA VAL A 37 7.03 -3.66 6.67
C VAL A 37 6.40 -4.99 7.10
N TYR A 38 5.39 -5.46 6.36
CA TYR A 38 4.71 -6.72 6.64
C TYR A 38 5.58 -7.96 6.41
N SER A 39 6.56 -7.91 5.50
CA SER A 39 7.43 -9.05 5.21
C SER A 39 8.14 -9.55 6.47
N ALA A 40 8.59 -8.66 7.34
CA ALA A 40 9.25 -9.01 8.60
C ALA A 40 8.32 -9.76 9.55
N VAL A 41 7.05 -9.35 9.66
CA VAL A 41 6.04 -10.01 10.51
C VAL A 41 5.66 -11.36 9.94
N ILE A 42 5.48 -11.45 8.62
CA ILE A 42 5.15 -12.70 7.92
C ILE A 42 6.27 -13.72 8.12
N MET A 43 7.53 -13.32 7.93
CA MET A 43 8.67 -14.18 8.14
C MET A 43 8.75 -14.70 9.58
N LYS A 44 8.52 -13.82 10.56
CA LYS A 44 8.45 -14.20 11.98
C LYS A 44 7.34 -15.21 12.24
N SER A 45 6.16 -15.00 11.67
CA SER A 45 5.00 -15.88 11.81
C SER A 45 5.21 -17.26 11.18
N ILE A 46 5.89 -17.34 10.04
CA ILE A 46 6.20 -18.60 9.35
C ILE A 46 7.19 -19.43 10.16
N ARG A 47 8.20 -18.77 10.74
CA ARG A 47 9.24 -19.42 11.58
C ARG A 47 8.72 -19.82 12.95
N HIS A 48 7.68 -19.17 13.45
CA HIS A 48 7.13 -19.45 14.76
C HIS A 48 6.37 -20.80 14.76
N GLY A 49 6.94 -21.78 15.45
CA GLY A 49 6.34 -23.12 15.60
C GLY A 49 6.60 -24.12 14.46
N ARG A 50 7.43 -23.77 13.47
CA ARG A 50 7.83 -24.66 12.38
C ARG A 50 9.34 -24.61 12.17
N ASN A 51 10.01 -25.75 12.30
CA ASN A 51 11.41 -25.93 11.90
C ASN A 51 11.44 -26.23 10.39
N LEU A 52 11.20 -25.22 9.56
CA LEU A 52 11.27 -25.36 8.11
C LEU A 52 12.71 -25.27 7.65
N SER A 53 13.08 -26.10 6.68
CA SER A 53 14.33 -25.93 5.95
C SER A 53 14.29 -24.64 5.12
N GLN A 54 15.46 -24.10 4.76
CA GLN A 54 15.55 -22.86 3.98
C GLN A 54 14.87 -22.98 2.59
N GLU A 55 14.87 -24.19 2.02
CA GLU A 55 14.20 -24.48 0.75
C GLU A 55 12.68 -24.50 0.89
N GLU A 56 12.16 -25.11 1.96
CA GLU A 56 10.73 -25.15 2.25
C GLU A 56 10.19 -23.76 2.55
N GLU A 57 10.92 -22.95 3.33
CA GLU A 57 10.56 -21.56 3.62
C GLU A 57 10.47 -20.74 2.33
N SER A 58 11.48 -20.83 1.46
CA SER A 58 11.51 -20.14 0.18
C SER A 58 10.35 -20.58 -0.74
N SER A 59 10.10 -21.88 -0.85
CA SER A 59 8.99 -22.43 -1.64
C SER A 59 7.62 -21.95 -1.12
N PHE A 60 7.45 -21.94 0.20
CA PHE A 60 6.20 -21.45 0.81
C PHE A 60 5.97 -19.97 0.55
N LEU A 61 7.01 -19.13 0.72
CA LEU A 61 6.94 -17.71 0.42
C LEU A 61 6.60 -17.43 -1.03
N TRP A 62 7.25 -18.14 -1.95
CA TRP A 62 7.01 -17.96 -3.37
C TRP A 62 5.57 -18.31 -3.79
N LYS A 63 5.07 -19.44 -3.30
CA LYS A 63 3.69 -19.87 -3.57
C LYS A 63 2.67 -18.90 -2.96
N SER A 64 2.88 -18.49 -1.71
CA SER A 64 2.00 -17.53 -1.02
C SER A 64 1.99 -16.17 -1.71
N SER A 65 3.15 -15.68 -2.16
CA SER A 65 3.27 -14.42 -2.89
C SER A 65 2.56 -14.49 -4.24
N LEU A 66 2.64 -15.61 -4.96
CA LEU A 66 1.96 -15.77 -6.25
C LEU A 66 0.43 -15.74 -6.08
N ILE A 67 -0.09 -16.40 -5.04
CA ILE A 67 -1.53 -16.38 -4.72
C ILE A 67 -1.95 -14.96 -4.32
N ALA A 68 -1.17 -14.27 -3.49
CA ALA A 68 -1.46 -12.90 -3.06
C ALA A 68 -1.51 -11.92 -4.24
N VAL A 69 -0.52 -11.99 -5.15
CA VAL A 69 -0.49 -11.16 -6.37
C VAL A 69 -1.70 -11.45 -7.25
N GLY A 70 -2.07 -12.73 -7.43
CA GLY A 70 -3.24 -13.11 -8.20
C GLY A 70 -4.55 -12.54 -7.63
N LEU A 71 -4.74 -12.66 -6.31
CA LEU A 71 -5.90 -12.10 -5.62
C LEU A 71 -5.93 -10.57 -5.70
N LEU A 72 -4.79 -9.91 -5.51
CA LEU A 72 -4.68 -8.46 -5.64
C LEU A 72 -5.03 -8.00 -7.06
N ALA A 73 -4.49 -8.67 -8.09
CA ALA A 73 -4.80 -8.37 -9.48
C ALA A 73 -6.29 -8.52 -9.79
N CYS A 74 -6.95 -9.53 -9.25
CA CYS A 74 -8.40 -9.69 -9.38
C CYS A 74 -9.17 -8.53 -8.74
N VAL A 75 -8.80 -8.13 -7.52
CA VAL A 75 -9.47 -7.03 -6.79
C VAL A 75 -9.26 -5.70 -7.52
N TYR A 76 -8.02 -5.36 -7.86
CA TYR A 76 -7.74 -4.11 -8.58
C TYR A 76 -8.37 -4.10 -9.98
N GLY A 77 -8.36 -5.23 -10.69
CA GLY A 77 -9.03 -5.35 -11.99
C GLY A 77 -10.54 -5.13 -11.88
N ALA A 78 -11.17 -5.72 -10.87
CA ALA A 78 -12.60 -5.52 -10.61
C ALA A 78 -12.93 -4.06 -10.26
N LEU A 79 -12.14 -3.41 -9.40
CA LEU A 79 -12.32 -2.00 -9.04
C LEU A 79 -12.12 -1.07 -10.24
N THR A 80 -11.10 -1.32 -11.06
CA THR A 80 -10.84 -0.56 -12.28
C THR A 80 -12.00 -0.71 -13.28
N TYR A 81 -12.52 -1.92 -13.45
CA TYR A 81 -13.68 -2.17 -14.31
C TYR A 81 -14.93 -1.43 -13.81
N ILE A 82 -15.21 -1.48 -12.51
CA ILE A 82 -16.32 -0.75 -11.90
C ILE A 82 -16.14 0.74 -12.12
N GLY A 83 -14.95 1.29 -11.86
CA GLY A 83 -14.65 2.71 -12.09
C GLY A 83 -14.86 3.13 -13.55
N ALA A 84 -14.44 2.31 -14.52
CA ALA A 84 -14.60 2.58 -15.94
C ALA A 84 -16.09 2.60 -16.40
N THR A 85 -16.98 1.89 -15.72
CA THR A 85 -18.43 1.89 -16.01
C THR A 85 -19.18 3.09 -15.41
N PHE A 86 -18.51 3.85 -14.52
CA PHE A 86 -19.07 5.01 -13.83
C PHE A 86 -18.51 6.32 -14.39
N SER A 87 -18.71 6.54 -15.69
CA SER A 87 -18.35 7.80 -16.34
C SER A 87 -19.45 8.84 -16.11
N GLY A 88 -19.07 10.05 -15.70
CA GLY A 88 -19.99 11.19 -15.53
C GLY A 88 -20.08 11.79 -14.12
N PHE A 89 -19.33 11.28 -13.16
CA PHE A 89 -19.24 11.82 -11.80
C PHE A 89 -17.94 12.63 -11.58
N GLU A 90 -17.55 13.42 -12.57
CA GLU A 90 -16.30 14.20 -12.55
C GLU A 90 -16.18 15.22 -11.40
N THR A 91 -17.29 15.50 -10.71
CA THR A 91 -17.34 16.49 -9.63
C THR A 91 -17.22 15.90 -8.22
N VAL A 92 -17.11 14.57 -8.11
CA VAL A 92 -17.10 13.88 -6.81
C VAL A 92 -15.67 13.56 -6.40
N GLY A 93 -15.34 13.87 -5.15
CA GLY A 93 -14.03 13.49 -4.59
C GLY A 93 -13.78 11.99 -4.66
N ASN A 94 -12.54 11.58 -4.86
CA ASN A 94 -12.14 10.17 -5.04
C ASN A 94 -12.59 9.26 -3.89
N THR A 95 -12.69 9.79 -2.67
CA THR A 95 -13.17 9.06 -1.48
C THR A 95 -14.67 8.78 -1.50
N ASP A 96 -15.45 9.63 -2.14
CA ASP A 96 -16.92 9.54 -2.16
C ASP A 96 -17.43 8.73 -3.33
N LEU A 97 -16.60 8.56 -4.37
CA LEU A 97 -16.97 7.86 -5.60
C LEU A 97 -17.41 6.42 -5.31
N LEU A 98 -16.63 5.67 -4.54
CA LEU A 98 -16.95 4.28 -4.22
C LEU A 98 -18.25 4.16 -3.40
N SER A 99 -18.45 5.08 -2.45
CA SER A 99 -19.68 5.15 -1.64
C SER A 99 -20.90 5.42 -2.51
N GLN A 100 -20.80 6.33 -3.49
CA GLN A 100 -21.88 6.64 -4.41
C GLN A 100 -22.18 5.47 -5.35
N ILE A 101 -21.16 4.79 -5.87
CA ILE A 101 -21.32 3.59 -6.70
C ILE A 101 -22.09 2.51 -5.92
N VAL A 102 -21.67 2.24 -4.70
CA VAL A 102 -22.30 1.20 -3.86
C VAL A 102 -23.74 1.60 -3.48
N ARG A 103 -23.98 2.86 -3.17
CA ARG A 103 -25.32 3.38 -2.87
C ARG A 103 -26.26 3.25 -4.08
N ASN A 104 -25.78 3.54 -5.28
CA ASN A 104 -26.57 3.41 -6.51
C ASN A 104 -26.87 1.94 -6.85
N LEU A 105 -25.96 1.00 -6.51
CA LEU A 105 -26.12 -0.43 -6.80
C LEU A 105 -26.98 -1.17 -5.78
N LEU A 106 -26.79 -0.88 -4.49
CA LEU A 106 -27.31 -1.65 -3.37
C LEU A 106 -28.14 -0.81 -2.39
N GLY A 107 -28.34 0.48 -2.69
CA GLY A 107 -29.04 1.40 -1.80
C GLY A 107 -28.27 1.68 -0.50
N ASP A 108 -28.99 2.17 0.51
CA ASP A 108 -28.38 2.53 1.80
C ASP A 108 -27.81 1.32 2.55
N PHE A 109 -28.36 0.12 2.33
CA PHE A 109 -27.83 -1.13 2.89
C PHE A 109 -26.43 -1.46 2.36
N GLY A 110 -26.17 -1.14 1.09
CA GLY A 110 -24.85 -1.29 0.48
C GLY A 110 -23.78 -0.43 1.16
N ASN A 111 -24.11 0.80 1.56
CA ASN A 111 -23.18 1.66 2.29
C ASN A 111 -22.83 1.13 3.68
N ILE A 112 -23.75 0.47 4.36
CA ILE A 112 -23.48 -0.19 5.64
C ILE A 112 -22.47 -1.32 5.44
N ILE A 113 -22.69 -2.18 4.44
CA ILE A 113 -21.77 -3.29 4.12
C ILE A 113 -20.40 -2.75 3.73
N LEU A 114 -20.34 -1.73 2.87
CA LEU A 114 -19.09 -1.09 2.48
C LEU A 114 -18.35 -0.53 3.72
N GLY A 115 -19.07 0.19 4.58
CA GLY A 115 -18.50 0.76 5.80
C GLY A 115 -17.90 -0.31 6.72
N LEU A 116 -18.60 -1.41 6.93
CA LEU A 116 -18.11 -2.54 7.74
C LEU A 116 -16.88 -3.21 7.08
N ALA A 117 -16.89 -3.40 5.76
CA ALA A 117 -15.77 -3.97 5.03
C ALA A 117 -14.53 -3.08 5.11
N VAL A 118 -14.68 -1.78 4.89
CA VAL A 118 -13.59 -0.79 5.00
C VAL A 118 -13.07 -0.71 6.42
N ALA A 119 -13.95 -0.65 7.42
CA ALA A 119 -13.55 -0.62 8.83
C ALA A 119 -12.76 -1.89 9.22
N GLY A 120 -13.20 -3.06 8.79
CA GLY A 120 -12.49 -4.31 9.01
C GLY A 120 -11.11 -4.35 8.33
N ALA A 121 -11.03 -3.90 7.10
CA ALA A 121 -9.76 -3.80 6.37
C ALA A 121 -8.78 -2.83 7.04
N CYS A 122 -9.25 -1.63 7.42
CA CYS A 122 -8.44 -0.64 8.13
C CYS A 122 -7.96 -1.18 9.49
N LEU A 123 -8.83 -1.86 10.23
CA LEU A 123 -8.49 -2.43 11.54
C LEU A 123 -7.40 -3.51 11.42
N THR A 124 -7.54 -4.44 10.48
CA THR A 124 -6.52 -5.49 10.28
C THR A 124 -5.18 -4.91 9.85
N THR A 125 -5.18 -3.89 8.99
CA THR A 125 -3.98 -3.17 8.58
C THR A 125 -3.33 -2.44 9.76
N ALA A 126 -4.13 -1.72 10.55
CA ALA A 126 -3.64 -0.99 11.73
C ALA A 126 -3.01 -1.93 12.76
N ILE A 127 -3.65 -3.07 13.05
CA ILE A 127 -3.09 -4.09 13.97
C ILE A 127 -1.72 -4.57 13.47
N GLY A 128 -1.60 -4.89 12.19
CA GLY A 128 -0.34 -5.37 11.62
C GLY A 128 0.77 -4.31 11.66
N LEU A 129 0.46 -3.06 11.33
CA LEU A 129 1.44 -1.95 11.37
C LEU A 129 1.88 -1.65 12.80
N VAL A 130 0.94 -1.54 13.75
CA VAL A 130 1.25 -1.29 15.16
C VAL A 130 2.07 -2.43 15.77
N ALA A 131 1.74 -3.69 15.44
CA ALA A 131 2.53 -4.84 15.88
C ALA A 131 3.97 -4.78 15.34
N THR A 132 4.14 -4.40 14.07
CA THR A 132 5.48 -4.26 13.47
C THR A 132 6.28 -3.15 14.12
N VAL A 133 5.66 -2.00 14.37
CA VAL A 133 6.29 -0.88 15.10
C VAL A 133 6.71 -1.33 16.50
N GLY A 134 5.83 -2.04 17.22
CA GLY A 134 6.14 -2.62 18.52
C GLY A 134 7.35 -3.55 18.50
N ASP A 135 7.35 -4.54 17.59
CA ASP A 135 8.44 -5.52 17.44
C ASP A 135 9.78 -4.88 17.02
N TYR A 136 9.74 -3.82 16.23
CA TYR A 136 10.95 -3.14 15.76
C TYR A 136 11.56 -2.26 16.85
N PHE A 137 10.76 -1.41 17.47
CA PHE A 137 11.25 -0.45 18.46
C PHE A 137 11.60 -1.07 19.81
N GLU A 138 10.98 -2.20 20.20
CA GLU A 138 11.39 -2.96 21.39
C GLU A 138 12.85 -3.41 21.33
N LYS A 139 13.38 -3.66 20.13
CA LYS A 139 14.78 -4.06 19.93
C LYS A 139 15.79 -2.91 20.00
N ILE A 140 15.32 -1.69 19.80
CA ILE A 140 16.18 -0.50 19.67
C ILE A 140 16.06 0.41 20.89
N LEU A 141 14.85 0.49 21.46
CA LEU A 141 14.56 1.37 22.59
C LEU A 141 14.46 0.58 23.91
N PRO A 142 14.80 1.19 25.04
CA PRO A 142 14.69 0.55 26.37
C PRO A 142 13.24 0.52 26.87
N PHE A 143 12.27 0.37 25.98
CA PHE A 143 10.84 0.32 26.32
C PHE A 143 10.24 -1.05 25.98
N SER A 144 9.29 -1.51 26.79
CA SER A 144 8.60 -2.77 26.53
C SER A 144 7.68 -2.65 25.30
N TYR A 145 7.46 -3.77 24.62
CA TYR A 145 6.51 -3.88 23.49
C TYR A 145 5.15 -3.24 23.81
N ARG A 146 4.61 -3.51 25.01
CA ARG A 146 3.30 -2.96 25.41
C ARG A 146 3.31 -1.43 25.48
N THR A 147 4.38 -0.85 26.01
CA THR A 147 4.51 0.62 26.09
C THR A 147 4.55 1.24 24.70
N ILE A 148 5.34 0.67 23.79
CA ILE A 148 5.46 1.17 22.43
C ILE A 148 4.13 1.08 21.68
N VAL A 149 3.47 -0.07 21.74
CA VAL A 149 2.15 -0.27 21.13
C VAL A 149 1.13 0.72 21.68
N THR A 150 1.08 0.91 23.01
CA THR A 150 0.14 1.85 23.62
C THR A 150 0.40 3.28 23.16
N VAL A 151 1.65 3.73 23.16
CA VAL A 151 2.02 5.08 22.67
C VAL A 151 1.65 5.25 21.20
N THR A 152 1.93 4.25 20.37
CA THR A 152 1.58 4.27 18.95
C THR A 152 0.07 4.35 18.72
N CYS A 153 -0.72 3.59 19.49
CA CYS A 153 -2.18 3.64 19.42
C CYS A 153 -2.71 5.01 19.85
N ILE A 154 -2.19 5.60 20.95
CA ILE A 154 -2.58 6.93 21.41
C ILE A 154 -2.23 7.98 20.36
N ALA A 155 -1.02 7.92 19.80
CA ALA A 155 -0.62 8.82 18.72
C ALA A 155 -1.56 8.69 17.51
N GLY A 156 -1.84 7.47 17.04
CA GLY A 156 -2.78 7.22 15.95
C GLY A 156 -4.18 7.76 16.24
N PHE A 157 -4.67 7.59 17.46
CA PHE A 157 -5.97 8.14 17.89
C PHE A 157 -5.98 9.68 17.83
N VAL A 158 -4.92 10.33 18.31
CA VAL A 158 -4.80 11.79 18.24
C VAL A 158 -4.77 12.26 16.78
N PHE A 159 -3.94 11.61 15.94
CA PHE A 159 -3.84 11.95 14.50
C PHE A 159 -5.15 11.72 13.75
N SER A 160 -5.94 10.71 14.11
CA SER A 160 -7.21 10.42 13.44
C SER A 160 -8.23 11.57 13.55
N ASN A 161 -8.11 12.44 14.56
CA ASN A 161 -8.99 13.60 14.74
C ASN A 161 -8.74 14.74 13.72
N PHE A 162 -7.60 14.75 13.04
CA PHE A 162 -7.31 15.77 12.01
C PHE A 162 -8.02 15.52 10.68
N GLY A 163 -8.66 14.37 10.54
CA GLY A 163 -9.33 13.97 9.30
C GLY A 163 -8.37 13.39 8.24
N VAL A 164 -8.92 12.52 7.41
CA VAL A 164 -8.14 11.76 6.41
C VAL A 164 -7.40 12.68 5.44
N GLN A 165 -8.04 13.76 4.98
CA GLN A 165 -7.46 14.67 3.99
C GLN A 165 -6.18 15.36 4.51
N THR A 166 -6.21 15.83 5.77
CA THR A 166 -5.04 16.45 6.41
C THR A 166 -3.90 15.44 6.60
N ILE A 167 -4.23 14.22 7.02
CA ILE A 167 -3.25 13.14 7.19
C ILE A 167 -2.58 12.83 5.85
N ILE A 168 -3.35 12.72 4.76
CA ILE A 168 -2.83 12.48 3.42
C ILE A 168 -1.88 13.61 2.99
N GLN A 169 -2.27 14.88 3.18
CA GLN A 169 -1.43 16.03 2.81
C GLN A 169 -0.08 16.04 3.53
N VAL A 170 -0.03 15.63 4.79
CA VAL A 170 1.22 15.53 5.55
C VAL A 170 2.03 14.28 5.18
N ALA A 171 1.35 13.17 4.88
CA ALA A 171 2.01 11.91 4.55
C ALA A 171 2.60 11.89 3.13
N ILE A 172 1.95 12.52 2.14
CA ILE A 172 2.39 12.49 0.74
C ILE A 172 3.85 12.92 0.57
N PRO A 173 4.33 14.07 1.07
CA PRO A 173 5.73 14.49 0.88
C PRO A 173 6.73 13.48 1.42
N ILE A 174 6.40 12.87 2.58
CA ILE A 174 7.26 11.85 3.21
C ILE A 174 7.28 10.57 2.34
N LEU A 175 6.12 10.12 1.88
CA LEU A 175 5.99 8.93 1.07
C LEU A 175 6.67 9.08 -0.29
N VAL A 176 6.57 10.24 -0.92
CA VAL A 176 7.20 10.54 -2.21
C VAL A 176 8.72 10.44 -2.14
N VAL A 177 9.33 10.76 -0.98
CA VAL A 177 10.77 10.55 -0.76
C VAL A 177 11.09 9.09 -0.48
N LEU A 178 10.34 8.43 0.41
CA LEU A 178 10.62 7.07 0.85
C LEU A 178 10.37 6.02 -0.23
N TYR A 179 9.38 6.25 -1.09
CA TYR A 179 8.96 5.26 -2.07
C TYR A 179 10.04 4.93 -3.13
N PRO A 180 10.64 5.91 -3.82
CA PRO A 180 11.73 5.65 -4.77
C PRO A 180 12.92 4.96 -4.11
N ILE A 181 13.26 5.37 -2.87
CA ILE A 181 14.36 4.77 -2.11
C ILE A 181 14.08 3.30 -1.84
N SER A 182 12.87 2.97 -1.39
CA SER A 182 12.46 1.60 -1.08
C SER A 182 12.45 0.71 -2.31
N MET A 183 11.91 1.21 -3.44
CA MET A 183 11.93 0.49 -4.72
C MET A 183 13.35 0.23 -5.19
N MET A 184 14.22 1.23 -5.10
CA MET A 184 15.61 1.09 -5.52
C MET A 184 16.37 0.11 -4.60
N LEU A 185 16.11 0.12 -3.29
CA LEU A 185 16.68 -0.86 -2.35
C LEU A 185 16.29 -2.29 -2.71
N ILE A 186 15.03 -2.55 -3.04
CA ILE A 186 14.58 -3.88 -3.48
C ILE A 186 15.33 -4.27 -4.75
N PHE A 187 15.39 -3.38 -5.73
CA PHE A 187 16.03 -3.65 -7.01
C PHE A 187 17.54 -3.93 -6.85
N LEU A 188 18.23 -3.14 -6.04
CA LEU A 188 19.64 -3.34 -5.74
C LEU A 188 19.90 -4.65 -5.00
N ASN A 189 19.03 -5.03 -4.06
CA ASN A 189 19.14 -6.33 -3.37
C ASN A 189 18.96 -7.51 -4.33
N LEU A 190 18.05 -7.43 -5.30
CA LEU A 190 17.89 -8.46 -6.34
C LEU A 190 19.16 -8.58 -7.21
N LEU A 191 19.84 -7.45 -7.46
CA LEU A 191 21.05 -7.39 -8.26
C LEU A 191 22.34 -7.59 -7.44
N GLN A 192 22.26 -7.75 -6.13
CA GLN A 192 23.42 -7.86 -5.23
C GLN A 192 24.42 -8.94 -5.66
N LYS A 193 23.93 -10.05 -6.23
CA LYS A 193 24.77 -11.13 -6.77
C LYS A 193 25.70 -10.68 -7.90
N TYR A 194 25.28 -9.64 -8.65
CA TYR A 194 26.03 -9.09 -9.80
C TYR A 194 26.84 -7.84 -9.42
N MET A 195 26.48 -7.17 -8.34
CA MET A 195 27.08 -5.89 -7.92
C MET A 195 28.02 -6.14 -6.72
N LYS A 196 29.31 -6.30 -7.01
CA LYS A 196 30.35 -6.51 -5.97
C LYS A 196 30.86 -5.23 -5.29
N ASN A 197 30.38 -4.05 -5.72
CA ASN A 197 30.95 -2.79 -5.29
C ASN A 197 29.97 -1.97 -4.44
N ASP A 198 30.26 -1.91 -3.13
CA ASP A 198 29.47 -1.13 -2.14
C ASP A 198 29.37 0.36 -2.48
N MET A 199 30.35 0.90 -3.22
CA MET A 199 30.35 2.30 -3.60
C MET A 199 29.25 2.64 -4.60
N VAL A 200 29.00 1.76 -5.57
CA VAL A 200 27.90 1.90 -6.54
C VAL A 200 26.54 1.88 -5.84
N TYR A 201 26.39 0.98 -4.87
CA TYR A 201 25.18 0.89 -4.04
C TYR A 201 24.89 2.21 -3.33
N ARG A 202 25.89 2.79 -2.66
CA ARG A 202 25.75 4.07 -1.94
C ARG A 202 25.43 5.23 -2.86
N ILE A 203 26.11 5.32 -4.02
CA ILE A 203 25.88 6.39 -5.00
C ILE A 203 24.44 6.35 -5.51
N ILE A 204 23.93 5.17 -5.87
CA ILE A 204 22.56 5.01 -6.37
C ILE A 204 21.55 5.45 -5.32
N ILE A 205 21.73 5.05 -4.05
CA ILE A 205 20.81 5.44 -2.97
C ILE A 205 20.83 6.95 -2.76
N VAL A 206 22.03 7.59 -2.77
CA VAL A 206 22.14 9.04 -2.61
C VAL A 206 21.43 9.77 -3.76
N LEU A 207 21.65 9.35 -5.00
CA LEU A 207 20.99 9.94 -6.16
C LEU A 207 19.46 9.78 -6.09
N THR A 208 18.99 8.61 -5.69
CA THR A 208 17.54 8.35 -5.54
C THR A 208 16.93 9.19 -4.43
N THR A 209 17.67 9.39 -3.33
CA THR A 209 17.23 10.24 -2.23
C THR A 209 17.14 11.71 -2.68
N MET A 210 18.14 12.20 -3.42
CA MET A 210 18.11 13.55 -3.99
C MET A 210 16.95 13.76 -4.95
N PHE A 211 16.68 12.76 -5.79
CA PHE A 211 15.53 12.77 -6.69
C PHE A 211 14.20 12.83 -5.93
N GLY A 212 14.03 11.99 -4.89
CA GLY A 212 12.83 11.99 -4.04
C GLY A 212 12.63 13.33 -3.32
N LEU A 213 13.70 13.95 -2.80
CA LEU A 213 13.65 15.27 -2.18
C LEU A 213 13.26 16.36 -3.19
N TYR A 214 13.82 16.31 -4.40
CA TYR A 214 13.44 17.23 -5.47
C TYR A 214 11.95 17.11 -5.83
N GLN A 215 11.46 15.89 -5.95
CA GLN A 215 10.06 15.63 -6.24
C GLN A 215 9.13 16.11 -5.10
N ALA A 216 9.52 15.90 -3.83
CA ALA A 216 8.76 16.39 -2.69
C ALA A 216 8.74 17.93 -2.60
N TYR A 217 9.79 18.61 -3.07
CA TYR A 217 9.83 20.08 -3.13
C TYR A 217 8.97 20.64 -4.27
N SER A 218 8.75 19.87 -5.32
CA SER A 218 7.95 20.29 -6.49
C SER A 218 6.44 20.05 -6.33
N LEU A 219 6.01 19.40 -5.24
CA LEU A 219 4.59 19.17 -4.85
C LEU A 219 4.03 20.36 -4.10
#